data_379875e792e0a4f283b683f35260481d
#
_entry.id   379875e792e0a4f283b683f35260481d
#
_cell.length_a   1.000
_cell.length_b   1.000
_cell.length_c   1.000
_cell.angle_alpha   90.00
_cell.angle_beta   90.00
_cell.angle_gamma   90.00
#
_symmetry.space_group_name_H-M   'P 1'
#
loop_
_entity.id
_entity.type
_entity.pdbx_description
1 polymer ?
#
loop_
_entity_poly.entity_id
_entity_poly.type
_entity_poly.pdbx_seq_one_letter_code
_entity_poly.pdbx_strand_id
1 'polypeptide(L)'
;MVMISNVSSRFWAKVMQGTAPGACWLWVGAIGADGYGRFWVKDPESEAGEKMWRAHRYAATLTFGSDEVEAAKMVTHLCDNPLCVRAETGPESHLFLGDHSENMRERAARGRDNLHGLAFLRRSRAERAADSRALRERVLKHALRLCPGGLTPLLEAPAAVSGYQP
;
A
#
# COMPACT_ATOMS: atom_id res chain seq x y z
N MET A 1 8.48 15.37 -18.54
CA MET A 1 8.59 13.89 -18.50
C MET A 1 9.61 13.34 -17.50
N VAL A 2 10.53 14.13 -16.94
CA VAL A 2 11.58 13.69 -15.98
C VAL A 2 11.07 13.61 -14.52
N MET A 3 9.96 14.24 -14.16
CA MET A 3 9.49 14.29 -12.77
C MET A 3 8.76 13.01 -12.30
N ILE A 4 8.07 12.30 -13.18
CA ILE A 4 7.31 11.09 -12.82
C ILE A 4 8.26 9.96 -12.41
N SER A 5 9.40 9.81 -13.08
CA SER A 5 10.41 8.80 -12.74
C SER A 5 10.99 9.00 -11.32
N ASN A 6 11.21 10.24 -10.90
CA ASN A 6 11.77 10.55 -9.58
C ASN A 6 10.76 10.26 -8.43
N VAL A 7 9.49 10.59 -8.62
CA VAL A 7 8.46 10.36 -7.59
C VAL A 7 8.18 8.87 -7.41
N SER A 8 8.06 8.13 -8.52
CA SER A 8 7.86 6.67 -8.50
C SER A 8 9.06 5.96 -7.86
N SER A 9 10.29 6.31 -8.24
CA SER A 9 11.50 5.75 -7.62
C SER A 9 11.57 6.05 -6.11
N ARG A 10 11.20 7.26 -5.70
CA ARG A 10 11.12 7.65 -4.29
C ARG A 10 10.05 6.86 -3.52
N PHE A 11 8.96 6.47 -4.19
CA PHE A 11 7.94 5.61 -3.62
C PHE A 11 8.47 4.19 -3.41
N TRP A 12 9.00 3.57 -4.48
CA TRP A 12 9.49 2.20 -4.44
C TRP A 12 10.70 2.01 -3.51
N ALA A 13 11.53 3.05 -3.35
CA ALA A 13 12.60 3.07 -2.35
C ALA A 13 12.13 2.92 -0.89
N LYS A 14 10.81 2.99 -0.64
CA LYS A 14 10.18 2.77 0.68
C LYS A 14 9.30 1.53 0.72
N VAL A 15 9.51 0.61 -0.21
CA VAL A 15 8.76 -0.65 -0.29
C VAL A 15 9.71 -1.82 -0.14
N MET A 16 9.41 -2.70 0.82
CA MET A 16 10.10 -3.97 1.01
C MET A 16 9.29 -5.07 0.34
N GLN A 17 9.84 -5.65 -0.72
CA GLN A 17 9.19 -6.75 -1.42
C GLN A 17 9.48 -8.07 -0.71
N GLY A 18 8.42 -8.83 -0.44
CA GLY A 18 8.57 -10.21 0.01
C GLY A 18 8.99 -11.12 -1.16
N THR A 19 9.88 -12.05 -0.89
CA THR A 19 10.45 -12.96 -1.91
C THR A 19 9.64 -14.25 -2.10
N ALA A 20 8.79 -14.61 -1.15
CA ALA A 20 7.94 -15.78 -1.26
C ALA A 20 6.76 -15.54 -2.23
N PRO A 21 6.29 -16.57 -2.96
CA PRO A 21 5.04 -16.49 -3.72
C PRO A 21 3.89 -15.98 -2.83
N GLY A 22 3.09 -15.05 -3.32
CA GLY A 22 1.99 -14.45 -2.56
C GLY A 22 2.41 -13.54 -1.40
N ALA A 23 3.69 -13.20 -1.24
CA ALA A 23 4.14 -12.30 -0.19
C ALA A 23 3.69 -10.86 -0.41
N CYS A 24 3.39 -10.14 0.68
CA CYS A 24 3.11 -8.72 0.62
C CYS A 24 4.35 -7.91 0.21
N TRP A 25 4.12 -6.81 -0.49
CA TRP A 25 5.08 -5.72 -0.64
C TRP A 25 4.77 -4.67 0.42
N LEU A 26 5.67 -4.50 1.37
CA LEU A 26 5.39 -3.74 2.58
C LEU A 26 5.94 -2.32 2.51
N TRP A 27 5.07 -1.36 2.71
CA TRP A 27 5.44 0.04 2.89
C TRP A 27 6.18 0.24 4.21
N VAL A 28 7.40 0.77 4.14
CA VAL A 28 8.24 1.04 5.31
C VAL A 28 8.44 2.53 5.58
N GLY A 29 7.75 3.40 4.86
CA GLY A 29 7.76 4.84 5.06
C GLY A 29 6.87 5.29 6.24
N ALA A 30 6.40 6.54 6.19
CA ALA A 30 5.52 7.12 7.20
C ALA A 30 4.18 6.38 7.31
N ILE A 31 3.64 6.27 8.53
CA ILE A 31 2.36 5.59 8.85
C ILE A 31 1.44 6.58 9.56
N GLY A 32 0.20 6.66 9.09
CA GLY A 32 -0.82 7.49 9.68
C GLY A 32 -1.44 6.92 10.97
N ALA A 33 -2.29 7.71 11.62
CA ALA A 33 -3.01 7.29 12.83
C ALA A 33 -4.04 6.18 12.59
N ASP A 34 -4.37 5.88 11.33
CA ASP A 34 -5.27 4.80 10.91
C ASP A 34 -4.53 3.49 10.54
N GLY A 35 -3.19 3.48 10.66
CA GLY A 35 -2.33 2.34 10.35
C GLY A 35 -1.92 2.22 8.89
N TYR A 36 -2.41 3.08 8.01
CA TYR A 36 -2.04 3.07 6.59
C TYR A 36 -0.76 3.86 6.32
N GLY A 37 0.01 3.41 5.32
CA GLY A 37 1.16 4.16 4.80
C GLY A 37 0.76 5.53 4.26
N ARG A 38 1.64 6.52 4.43
CA ARG A 38 1.51 7.88 3.93
C ARG A 38 2.66 8.23 3.00
N PHE A 39 2.29 8.78 1.84
CA PHE A 39 3.24 9.23 0.83
C PHE A 39 2.88 10.62 0.35
N TRP A 40 3.83 11.57 0.43
CA TRP A 40 3.65 12.96 -0.01
C TRP A 40 4.24 13.15 -1.40
N VAL A 41 3.45 13.75 -2.27
CA VAL A 41 3.82 14.13 -3.64
C VAL A 41 3.64 15.63 -3.77
N LYS A 42 4.61 16.30 -4.42
CA LYS A 42 4.43 17.70 -4.79
C LYS A 42 3.25 17.81 -5.76
N ASP A 43 2.34 18.69 -5.46
CA ASP A 43 1.15 18.96 -6.25
C ASP A 43 0.97 20.49 -6.34
N PRO A 44 1.37 21.10 -7.48
CA PRO A 44 1.26 22.54 -7.67
C PRO A 44 -0.19 23.05 -7.65
N GLU A 45 -1.17 22.17 -7.91
CA GLU A 45 -2.60 22.52 -7.89
C GLU A 45 -3.19 22.45 -6.47
N SER A 46 -2.46 21.85 -5.53
CA SER A 46 -2.85 21.80 -4.13
C SER A 46 -2.50 23.13 -3.44
N GLU A 47 -3.42 23.68 -2.65
CA GLU A 47 -3.20 24.89 -1.84
C GLU A 47 -1.96 24.77 -0.91
N ALA A 48 -1.66 23.57 -0.43
CA ALA A 48 -0.49 23.27 0.38
C ALA A 48 0.79 22.99 -0.45
N GLY A 49 0.71 23.00 -1.79
CA GLY A 49 1.81 22.61 -2.68
C GLY A 49 2.18 21.13 -2.64
N GLU A 50 1.48 20.33 -1.83
CA GLU A 50 1.69 18.90 -1.66
C GLU A 50 0.35 18.17 -1.50
N LYS A 51 0.32 16.93 -1.99
CA LYS A 51 -0.81 16.02 -1.82
C LYS A 51 -0.37 14.77 -1.06
N MET A 52 -1.08 14.45 0.02
CA MET A 52 -0.86 13.25 0.78
C MET A 52 -1.69 12.10 0.22
N TRP A 53 -1.00 11.03 -0.17
CA TRP A 53 -1.58 9.79 -0.63
C TRP A 53 -1.51 8.70 0.44
N ARG A 54 -2.51 7.83 0.50
CA ARG A 54 -2.32 6.52 1.12
C ARG A 54 -1.41 5.69 0.21
N ALA A 55 -0.39 5.04 0.77
CA ALA A 55 0.63 4.35 -0.02
C ALA A 55 0.03 3.28 -0.96
N HIS A 56 -0.94 2.50 -0.49
CA HIS A 56 -1.62 1.49 -1.31
C HIS A 56 -2.42 2.11 -2.47
N ARG A 57 -3.08 3.28 -2.26
CA ARG A 57 -3.77 3.97 -3.36
C ARG A 57 -2.78 4.49 -4.39
N TYR A 58 -1.64 5.02 -3.95
CA TYR A 58 -0.59 5.46 -4.87
C TYR A 58 -0.02 4.30 -5.68
N ALA A 59 0.23 3.13 -5.05
CA ALA A 59 0.65 1.93 -5.76
C ALA A 59 -0.40 1.47 -6.80
N ALA A 60 -1.68 1.48 -6.43
CA ALA A 60 -2.77 1.16 -7.34
C ALA A 60 -2.82 2.12 -8.54
N THR A 61 -2.59 3.43 -8.32
CA THR A 61 -2.52 4.43 -9.39
C THR A 61 -1.39 4.15 -10.39
N LEU A 62 -0.24 3.71 -9.87
CA LEU A 62 0.90 3.35 -10.73
C LEU A 62 0.65 2.09 -11.57
N THR A 63 -0.22 1.19 -11.10
CA THR A 63 -0.47 -0.10 -11.76
C THR A 63 -1.71 -0.09 -12.63
N PHE A 64 -2.81 0.49 -12.15
CA PHE A 64 -4.13 0.43 -12.80
C PHE A 64 -4.48 1.73 -13.54
N GLY A 65 -3.77 2.83 -13.26
CA GLY A 65 -4.09 4.16 -13.79
C GLY A 65 -4.82 5.03 -12.77
N SER A 66 -4.66 6.36 -12.91
CA SER A 66 -5.30 7.33 -12.01
C SER A 66 -6.81 7.36 -12.16
N ASP A 67 -7.28 7.29 -13.41
CA ASP A 67 -8.70 7.41 -13.73
C ASP A 67 -9.50 6.21 -13.20
N GLU A 68 -8.97 5.02 -13.34
CA GLU A 68 -9.55 3.78 -12.80
C GLU A 68 -9.61 3.80 -11.28
N VAL A 69 -8.55 4.25 -10.62
CA VAL A 69 -8.50 4.35 -9.15
C VAL A 69 -9.45 5.42 -8.63
N GLU A 70 -9.64 6.49 -9.35
CA GLU A 70 -10.60 7.55 -9.00
C GLU A 70 -12.04 7.08 -9.22
N ALA A 71 -12.32 6.46 -10.35
CA ALA A 71 -13.66 5.92 -10.68
C ALA A 71 -14.11 4.83 -9.71
N ALA A 72 -13.20 3.94 -9.30
CA ALA A 72 -13.48 2.86 -8.36
C ALA A 72 -13.77 3.32 -6.93
N LYS A 73 -13.42 4.56 -6.56
CA LYS A 73 -13.61 5.15 -5.22
C LYS A 73 -12.87 4.44 -4.09
N MET A 74 -12.73 3.12 -4.12
CA MET A 74 -12.07 2.31 -3.10
C MET A 74 -10.96 1.44 -3.67
N VAL A 75 -9.88 1.32 -2.89
CA VAL A 75 -8.83 0.32 -3.10
C VAL A 75 -8.82 -0.58 -1.87
N THR A 76 -9.10 -1.85 -2.05
CA THR A 76 -9.23 -2.84 -0.98
C THR A 76 -8.06 -3.81 -0.96
N HIS A 77 -7.80 -4.40 0.23
CA HIS A 77 -6.74 -5.40 0.42
C HIS A 77 -7.36 -6.79 0.58
N LEU A 78 -6.94 -7.78 -0.21
CA LEU A 78 -7.25 -9.17 0.07
C LEU A 78 -6.47 -9.72 1.26
N CYS A 79 -5.24 -9.27 1.45
CA CYS A 79 -4.36 -9.71 2.54
C CYS A 79 -4.62 -9.04 3.88
N ASP A 80 -5.54 -8.07 3.96
CA ASP A 80 -5.89 -7.27 5.15
C ASP A 80 -4.73 -6.53 5.82
N ASN A 81 -3.60 -6.42 5.17
CA ASN A 81 -2.45 -5.72 5.70
C ASN A 81 -2.45 -4.26 5.20
N PRO A 82 -2.65 -3.26 6.09
CA PRO A 82 -2.74 -1.84 5.69
C PRO A 82 -1.42 -1.26 5.16
N LEU A 83 -0.30 -1.96 5.35
CA LEU A 83 1.00 -1.58 4.79
C LEU A 83 1.29 -2.24 3.44
N CYS A 84 0.47 -3.18 2.98
CA CYS A 84 0.69 -3.82 1.70
C CYS A 84 0.40 -2.85 0.56
N VAL A 85 1.34 -2.81 -0.40
CA VAL A 85 1.24 -1.99 -1.62
C VAL A 85 1.38 -2.85 -2.89
N ARG A 86 1.17 -4.17 -2.78
CA ARG A 86 1.28 -5.09 -3.91
C ARG A 86 0.08 -4.94 -4.83
N ALA A 87 0.25 -4.13 -5.86
CA ALA A 87 -0.68 -3.95 -6.95
C ALA A 87 -0.08 -4.58 -8.21
N GLU A 88 -0.76 -5.53 -8.81
CA GLU A 88 -0.34 -6.22 -10.04
C GLU A 88 -1.54 -6.41 -10.97
N THR A 89 -1.28 -6.51 -12.27
CA THR A 89 -2.32 -6.82 -13.27
C THR A 89 -2.51 -8.34 -13.36
N GLY A 90 -3.12 -8.94 -12.34
CA GLY A 90 -3.31 -10.39 -12.35
C GLY A 90 -3.69 -10.96 -10.99
N PRO A 91 -3.76 -12.30 -10.87
CA PRO A 91 -4.25 -12.98 -9.68
C PRO A 91 -3.36 -12.81 -8.44
N GLU A 92 -2.11 -12.43 -8.65
CA GLU A 92 -1.14 -12.20 -7.57
C GLU A 92 -1.30 -10.84 -6.89
N SER A 93 -2.19 -9.96 -7.40
CA SER A 93 -2.46 -8.67 -6.80
C SER A 93 -3.09 -8.82 -5.42
N HIS A 94 -2.60 -8.05 -4.46
CA HIS A 94 -3.21 -7.92 -3.14
C HIS A 94 -4.14 -6.71 -3.04
N LEU A 95 -4.11 -5.83 -4.06
CA LEU A 95 -4.94 -4.64 -4.13
C LEU A 95 -5.95 -4.79 -5.26
N PHE A 96 -7.19 -4.42 -4.98
CA PHE A 96 -8.29 -4.47 -5.93
C PHE A 96 -9.05 -3.14 -5.92
N LEU A 97 -9.49 -2.76 -7.11
CA LEU A 97 -10.40 -1.65 -7.28
C LEU A 97 -11.82 -2.13 -7.05
N GLY A 98 -12.60 -1.38 -6.29
CA GLY A 98 -13.99 -1.74 -6.02
C GLY A 98 -14.79 -0.57 -5.50
N ASP A 99 -16.08 -0.82 -5.31
CA ASP A 99 -16.97 0.14 -4.68
C ASP A 99 -17.30 -0.24 -3.23
N HIS A 100 -18.09 0.62 -2.56
CA HIS A 100 -18.47 0.39 -1.17
C HIS A 100 -19.29 -0.90 -1.01
N SER A 101 -20.17 -1.21 -1.96
CA SER A 101 -21.08 -2.39 -1.93
C SER A 101 -20.28 -3.68 -2.08
N GLU A 102 -19.33 -3.71 -3.00
CA GLU A 102 -18.41 -4.84 -3.19
C GLU A 102 -17.57 -5.09 -1.95
N ASN A 103 -16.98 -4.04 -1.39
CA ASN A 103 -16.18 -4.15 -0.17
C ASN A 103 -17.02 -4.67 1.02
N MET A 104 -18.28 -4.24 1.13
CA MET A 104 -19.19 -4.74 2.19
C MET A 104 -19.54 -6.21 1.99
N ARG A 105 -19.80 -6.63 0.73
CA ARG A 105 -20.08 -8.04 0.39
C ARG A 105 -18.88 -8.95 0.67
N GLU A 106 -17.68 -8.52 0.29
CA GLU A 106 -16.45 -9.26 0.59
C GLU A 106 -16.19 -9.37 2.08
N ARG A 107 -16.43 -8.30 2.84
CA ARG A 107 -16.30 -8.33 4.30
C ARG A 107 -17.29 -9.29 4.93
N ALA A 108 -18.54 -9.31 4.47
CA ALA A 108 -19.55 -10.25 4.93
C ALA A 108 -19.16 -11.70 4.60
N ALA A 109 -18.73 -11.96 3.37
CA ALA A 109 -18.28 -13.29 2.94
C ALA A 109 -17.08 -13.82 3.76
N ARG A 110 -16.25 -12.93 4.31
CA ARG A 110 -15.13 -13.28 5.20
C ARG A 110 -15.50 -13.29 6.69
N GLY A 111 -16.79 -13.23 7.03
CA GLY A 111 -17.28 -13.22 8.41
C GLY A 111 -16.91 -11.96 9.21
N ARG A 112 -16.67 -10.84 8.51
CA ARG A 112 -16.29 -9.55 9.12
C ARG A 112 -17.39 -8.50 9.02
N ASP A 113 -18.62 -8.92 8.78
CA ASP A 113 -19.78 -8.07 8.86
C ASP A 113 -20.07 -7.70 10.33
N ASN A 114 -20.75 -6.56 10.50
CA ASN A 114 -21.14 -6.10 11.84
C ASN A 114 -22.38 -6.84 12.40
N LEU A 115 -22.92 -7.80 11.63
CA LEU A 115 -24.20 -8.47 11.94
C LEU A 115 -24.07 -9.52 13.05
N HIS A 116 -22.86 -9.99 13.35
CA HIS A 116 -22.64 -11.07 14.29
C HIS A 116 -22.27 -10.63 15.72
N GLY A 117 -22.60 -9.41 16.11
CA GLY A 117 -22.42 -8.96 17.51
C GLY A 117 -20.97 -8.83 17.99
N LEU A 118 -19.99 -9.07 17.13
CA LEU A 118 -18.56 -9.04 17.44
C LEU A 118 -17.91 -7.67 17.19
N ALA A 119 -18.73 -6.61 17.10
CA ALA A 119 -18.24 -5.24 16.90
C ALA A 119 -17.23 -4.80 17.98
N PHE A 120 -17.33 -5.33 19.18
CA PHE A 120 -16.42 -5.07 20.29
C PHE A 120 -15.02 -5.72 20.12
N LEU A 121 -14.89 -6.74 19.27
CA LEU A 121 -13.59 -7.35 18.93
C LEU A 121 -12.83 -6.58 17.83
N ARG A 122 -13.43 -5.53 17.29
CA ARG A 122 -12.76 -4.72 16.26
C ARG A 122 -11.64 -3.90 16.88
N ARG A 123 -10.44 -4.11 16.36
CA ARG A 123 -9.29 -3.29 16.74
C ARG A 123 -9.58 -1.80 16.49
N SER A 124 -9.28 -0.98 17.45
CA SER A 124 -9.35 0.48 17.34
C SER A 124 -8.39 0.99 16.27
N ARG A 125 -8.56 2.24 15.86
CA ARG A 125 -7.60 2.90 14.95
C ARG A 125 -6.19 2.93 15.53
N ALA A 126 -6.08 3.18 16.82
CA ALA A 126 -4.80 3.25 17.53
C ALA A 126 -4.09 1.89 17.55
N GLU A 127 -4.82 0.80 17.84
CA GLU A 127 -4.27 -0.56 17.81
C GLU A 127 -3.79 -0.94 16.41
N ARG A 128 -4.57 -0.68 15.36
CA ARG A 128 -4.13 -0.92 13.98
C ARG A 128 -2.87 -0.15 13.63
N ALA A 129 -2.78 1.10 14.06
CA ALA A 129 -1.60 1.93 13.83
C ALA A 129 -0.37 1.40 14.60
N ALA A 130 -0.57 0.91 15.82
CA ALA A 130 0.49 0.27 16.62
C ALA A 130 0.99 -1.02 15.95
N ASP A 131 0.09 -1.88 15.49
CA ASP A 131 0.43 -3.11 14.77
C ASP A 131 1.23 -2.82 13.49
N SER A 132 0.80 -1.83 12.73
CA SER A 132 1.50 -1.41 11.50
C SER A 132 2.91 -0.91 11.79
N ARG A 133 3.08 -0.10 12.85
CA ARG A 133 4.41 0.37 13.27
C ARG A 133 5.30 -0.77 13.74
N ALA A 134 4.75 -1.69 14.53
CA ALA A 134 5.47 -2.87 15.00
C ALA A 134 5.90 -3.79 13.84
N LEU A 135 5.03 -3.98 12.85
CA LEU A 135 5.35 -4.73 11.64
C LEU A 135 6.49 -4.06 10.87
N ARG A 136 6.38 -2.76 10.61
CA ARG A 136 7.43 -1.98 9.93
C ARG A 136 8.78 -2.12 10.66
N GLU A 137 8.79 -1.98 11.96
CA GLU A 137 10.03 -2.09 12.76
C GLU A 137 10.67 -3.47 12.63
N ARG A 138 9.87 -4.54 12.70
CA ARG A 138 10.36 -5.91 12.50
C ARG A 138 10.97 -6.12 11.11
N VAL A 139 10.30 -5.62 10.08
CA VAL A 139 10.78 -5.71 8.69
C VAL A 139 12.10 -4.99 8.52
N LEU A 140 12.21 -3.76 9.02
CA LEU A 140 13.45 -2.97 8.96
C LEU A 140 14.58 -3.62 9.75
N LYS A 141 14.33 -4.14 10.95
CA LYS A 141 15.34 -4.88 11.74
C LYS A 141 15.82 -6.13 11.02
N HIS A 142 14.91 -6.86 10.37
CA HIS A 142 15.27 -8.04 9.59
C HIS A 142 16.14 -7.68 8.38
N ALA A 143 15.74 -6.67 7.64
CA ALA A 143 16.48 -6.19 6.47
C ALA A 143 17.89 -5.71 6.84
N LEU A 144 18.05 -4.97 7.95
CA LEU A 144 19.37 -4.53 8.46
C LEU A 144 20.28 -5.71 8.87
N ARG A 145 19.70 -6.81 9.36
CA ARG A 145 20.48 -8.03 9.65
C ARG A 145 21.00 -8.72 8.41
N LEU A 146 20.21 -8.71 7.34
CA LEU A 146 20.59 -9.34 6.06
C LEU A 146 21.59 -8.47 5.26
N CYS A 147 21.54 -7.15 5.44
CA CYS A 147 22.40 -6.19 4.75
C CYS A 147 23.01 -5.20 5.75
N PRO A 148 24.09 -5.56 6.46
CA PRO A 148 24.71 -4.68 7.47
C PRO A 148 25.25 -3.36 6.92
N GLY A 149 25.46 -3.26 5.60
CA GLY A 149 25.92 -2.05 4.90
C GLY A 149 24.83 -1.06 4.51
N GLY A 150 23.56 -1.31 4.85
CA GLY A 150 22.42 -0.45 4.54
C GLY A 150 21.33 -1.09 3.69
N LEU A 151 20.19 -0.46 3.63
CA LEU A 151 19.00 -0.93 2.91
C LEU A 151 19.03 -0.63 1.38
N THR A 152 20.05 0.04 0.90
CA THR A 152 20.14 0.52 -0.49
C THR A 152 20.02 -0.60 -1.55
N PRO A 153 20.61 -1.80 -1.37
CA PRO A 153 20.49 -2.88 -2.36
C PRO A 153 19.11 -3.54 -2.43
N LEU A 154 18.29 -3.40 -1.39
CA LEU A 154 16.95 -4.03 -1.32
C LEU A 154 15.83 -3.10 -1.82
N LEU A 155 16.18 -1.87 -2.17
CA LEU A 155 15.23 -0.83 -2.57
C LEU A 155 15.26 -0.55 -4.08
N GLU A 156 15.89 -1.41 -4.88
CA GLU A 156 15.79 -1.30 -6.34
C GLU A 156 14.33 -1.46 -6.77
N ALA A 157 13.90 -0.53 -7.62
CA ALA A 157 12.57 -0.58 -8.20
C ALA A 157 12.35 -1.95 -8.87
N PRO A 158 11.15 -2.55 -8.76
CA PRO A 158 10.85 -3.74 -9.51
C PRO A 158 11.16 -3.48 -10.98
N ALA A 159 11.76 -4.46 -11.66
CA ALA A 159 11.99 -4.39 -13.10
C ALA A 159 10.70 -3.89 -13.75
N ALA A 160 10.79 -2.81 -14.48
CA ALA A 160 9.65 -2.18 -15.11
C ALA A 160 8.82 -3.24 -15.80
N VAL A 161 7.56 -3.40 -15.39
CA VAL A 161 6.61 -4.21 -16.13
C VAL A 161 6.47 -3.53 -17.48
N SER A 162 7.18 -4.09 -18.46
CA SER A 162 7.14 -3.69 -19.86
C SER A 162 5.71 -3.83 -20.34
N GLY A 163 4.99 -2.72 -20.52
CA GLY A 163 3.65 -2.79 -21.07
C GLY A 163 2.80 -1.53 -21.03
N TYR A 164 3.28 -0.42 -20.51
CA TYR A 164 2.58 0.84 -20.67
C TYR A 164 3.32 1.72 -21.67
N GLN A 165 2.85 1.69 -22.91
CA GLN A 165 3.06 2.78 -23.88
C GLN A 165 1.86 3.73 -23.78
N PRO A 166 2.11 5.07 -23.72
CA PRO A 166 1.07 6.09 -23.70
C PRO A 166 0.31 6.14 -25.01
#